data_73f7c92b4f2c1c8f5968e03b30917772
#
_entry.id   73f7c92b4f2c1c8f5968e03b30917772
#
_cell.length_a   1.000
_cell.length_b   1.000
_cell.length_c   1.000
_cell.angle_alpha   90.00
_cell.angle_beta   90.00
_cell.angle_gamma   90.00
#
_symmetry.space_group_name_H-M   'P 1'
#
loop_
_entity.id
_entity.type
_entity.pdbx_description
1 polymer ?
#
loop_
_entity_poly.entity_id
_entity_poly.type
_entity_poly.pdbx_seq_one_letter_code
_entity_poly.pdbx_strand_id
1 'polypeptide(L)'
;MKAVRYERPGGPEVLEYVEVPDPEPGPVDVVVDVAAAALNRLDVIQRNGWFQMDGFRLPHIAGMDVAGTVAAVGSEVTDVAVGDRVVVDPSLAGVDDRSKLGGMGDLFGELGIIGANVDGGYAERCLVPASHVYAIPDGMTFEHAATFPTCFLTAAHALFDVGDLTAGETVLIHAAGSGVSTAAIQLAVAAGATVYATAGTDDKCARALELGAAATLNNRTGDVAAWARELTAGAGVNMVFDHVGTALFGPSLFALGVHGRLVNCGNSSGDEATIPSLGYLFHSGIKILGSDPYRPEEFGPVWQRFCDGDFQVVVDSVFPLEAAADAQHKLLSNDVFGKIILRP
;
A
#
# COMPACT_ATOMS: atom_id res chain seq x y z
N MET A 1 -23.30 -1.94 15.57
CA MET A 1 -22.07 -1.14 15.48
C MET A 1 -22.23 0.04 14.54
N LYS A 2 -21.40 1.09 14.69
CA LYS A 2 -21.29 2.15 13.71
C LYS A 2 -20.28 1.76 12.61
N ALA A 3 -20.59 2.18 11.36
CA ALA A 3 -19.72 1.96 10.21
C ALA A 3 -19.91 3.07 9.18
N VAL A 4 -18.88 3.26 8.34
CA VAL A 4 -18.96 4.08 7.12
C VAL A 4 -19.16 3.17 5.93
N ARG A 5 -20.32 3.29 5.29
CA ARG A 5 -20.81 2.41 4.24
C ARG A 5 -21.21 3.21 3.01
N TYR A 6 -21.18 2.61 1.83
CA TYR A 6 -21.77 3.16 0.62
C TYR A 6 -22.63 2.13 -0.12
N GLU A 7 -23.73 2.61 -0.74
CA GLU A 7 -24.72 1.78 -1.43
C GLU A 7 -24.65 1.87 -2.95
N ARG A 8 -23.81 2.76 -3.46
CA ARG A 8 -23.56 2.97 -4.88
C ARG A 8 -22.18 3.56 -5.12
N PRO A 9 -21.56 3.34 -6.28
CA PRO A 9 -20.33 4.05 -6.66
C PRO A 9 -20.55 5.56 -6.74
N GLY A 10 -19.48 6.33 -6.48
CA GLY A 10 -19.51 7.79 -6.54
C GLY A 10 -18.29 8.43 -5.90
N GLY A 11 -18.32 9.74 -5.70
CA GLY A 11 -17.32 10.49 -4.94
C GLY A 11 -17.43 10.26 -3.42
N PRO A 12 -16.60 10.93 -2.60
CA PRO A 12 -16.65 10.77 -1.13
C PRO A 12 -18.02 11.03 -0.50
N GLU A 13 -18.88 11.76 -1.17
CA GLU A 13 -20.26 12.07 -0.76
C GLU A 13 -21.21 10.87 -0.68
N VAL A 14 -20.80 9.72 -1.21
CA VAL A 14 -21.61 8.48 -1.08
C VAL A 14 -21.31 7.70 0.20
N LEU A 15 -20.30 8.12 0.96
CA LEU A 15 -19.95 7.52 2.24
C LEU A 15 -20.94 7.99 3.32
N GLU A 16 -21.60 7.04 3.96
CA GLU A 16 -22.62 7.29 4.99
C GLU A 16 -22.20 6.65 6.32
N TYR A 17 -22.17 7.46 7.39
CA TYR A 17 -21.96 6.96 8.74
C TYR A 17 -23.28 6.44 9.31
N VAL A 18 -23.39 5.13 9.42
CA VAL A 18 -24.65 4.42 9.71
C VAL A 18 -24.49 3.40 10.83
N GLU A 19 -25.62 2.95 11.37
CA GLU A 19 -25.69 1.81 12.26
C GLU A 19 -25.97 0.54 11.46
N VAL A 20 -25.16 -0.50 11.68
CA VAL A 20 -25.30 -1.82 11.05
C VAL A 20 -25.24 -2.92 12.12
N PRO A 21 -25.73 -4.14 11.85
CA PRO A 21 -25.56 -5.26 12.76
C PRO A 21 -24.10 -5.51 13.10
N ASP A 22 -23.82 -5.96 14.32
CA ASP A 22 -22.49 -6.43 14.69
C ASP A 22 -22.17 -7.72 13.91
N PRO A 23 -20.92 -7.91 13.45
CA PRO A 23 -20.53 -9.16 12.85
C PRO A 23 -20.44 -10.28 13.91
N GLU A 24 -20.79 -11.49 13.53
CA GLU A 24 -20.65 -12.69 14.36
C GLU A 24 -19.54 -13.58 13.79
N PRO A 25 -18.60 -14.06 14.62
CA PRO A 25 -17.51 -14.89 14.13
C PRO A 25 -18.01 -16.29 13.75
N GLY A 26 -17.61 -16.76 12.57
CA GLY A 26 -17.68 -18.17 12.21
C GLY A 26 -16.68 -19.01 13.04
N PRO A 27 -16.66 -20.34 12.86
CA PRO A 27 -15.85 -21.23 13.70
C PRO A 27 -14.36 -20.88 13.75
N VAL A 28 -13.80 -20.37 12.63
CA VAL A 28 -12.35 -20.06 12.45
C VAL A 28 -12.05 -18.56 12.39
N ASP A 29 -13.05 -17.71 12.65
CA ASP A 29 -12.93 -16.27 12.54
C ASP A 29 -12.72 -15.60 13.90
N VAL A 30 -12.29 -14.35 13.86
CA VAL A 30 -12.30 -13.44 15.01
C VAL A 30 -13.02 -12.15 14.63
N VAL A 31 -13.59 -11.49 15.62
CA VAL A 31 -14.08 -10.11 15.51
C VAL A 31 -13.08 -9.20 16.20
N VAL A 32 -12.61 -8.19 15.49
CA VAL A 32 -11.68 -7.18 15.99
C VAL A 32 -12.47 -5.90 16.29
N ASP A 33 -12.43 -5.41 17.53
CA ASP A 33 -12.80 -4.03 17.86
C ASP A 33 -11.74 -3.12 17.26
N VAL A 34 -12.11 -2.36 16.22
CA VAL A 34 -11.19 -1.54 15.44
C VAL A 34 -10.77 -0.32 16.25
N ALA A 35 -9.48 -0.16 16.46
CA ALA A 35 -8.91 1.03 17.09
C ALA A 35 -8.32 2.02 16.07
N ALA A 36 -7.87 1.50 14.92
CA ALA A 36 -7.34 2.30 13.82
C ALA A 36 -7.56 1.58 12.48
N ALA A 37 -8.01 2.30 11.47
CA ALA A 37 -8.06 1.85 10.09
C ALA A 37 -7.35 2.86 9.19
N ALA A 38 -6.40 2.40 8.34
CA ALA A 38 -5.63 3.32 7.49
C ALA A 38 -6.14 3.33 6.06
N LEU A 39 -6.27 4.53 5.47
CA LEU A 39 -6.75 4.73 4.12
C LEU A 39 -5.78 4.22 3.06
N ASN A 40 -6.32 3.66 1.99
CA ASN A 40 -5.62 3.25 0.78
C ASN A 40 -6.25 3.85 -0.49
N ARG A 41 -5.46 3.95 -1.56
CA ARG A 41 -5.98 4.36 -2.87
C ARG A 41 -7.02 3.38 -3.41
N LEU A 42 -6.92 2.09 -3.08
CA LEU A 42 -7.89 1.08 -3.51
C LEU A 42 -9.28 1.36 -2.95
N ASP A 43 -9.40 1.85 -1.71
CA ASP A 43 -10.70 2.26 -1.12
C ASP A 43 -11.42 3.30 -2.00
N VAL A 44 -10.64 4.24 -2.56
CA VAL A 44 -11.16 5.29 -3.44
C VAL A 44 -11.50 4.75 -4.82
N ILE A 45 -10.61 3.96 -5.41
CA ILE A 45 -10.77 3.38 -6.75
C ILE A 45 -12.03 2.51 -6.79
N GLN A 46 -12.22 1.68 -5.78
CA GLN A 46 -13.36 0.78 -5.67
C GLN A 46 -14.66 1.53 -5.39
N ARG A 47 -14.66 2.48 -4.44
CA ARG A 47 -15.83 3.33 -4.17
C ARG A 47 -16.27 4.12 -5.41
N ASN A 48 -15.34 4.62 -6.22
CA ASN A 48 -15.66 5.29 -7.48
C ASN A 48 -16.24 4.34 -8.56
N GLY A 49 -16.11 3.02 -8.39
CA GLY A 49 -16.53 2.03 -9.37
C GLY A 49 -15.57 1.89 -10.56
N TRP A 50 -14.35 2.42 -10.45
CA TRP A 50 -13.34 2.29 -11.51
C TRP A 50 -12.75 0.89 -11.58
N PHE A 51 -12.76 0.20 -10.46
CA PHE A 51 -12.35 -1.18 -10.35
C PHE A 51 -13.17 -1.87 -9.25
N GLN A 52 -13.71 -3.04 -9.55
CA GLN A 52 -14.43 -3.89 -8.60
C GLN A 52 -13.90 -5.31 -8.72
N MET A 53 -13.57 -5.90 -7.60
CA MET A 53 -13.09 -7.28 -7.54
C MET A 53 -14.28 -8.25 -7.61
N ASP A 54 -14.05 -9.45 -8.10
CA ASP A 54 -15.06 -10.49 -8.08
C ASP A 54 -15.52 -10.78 -6.64
N GLY A 55 -16.81 -10.99 -6.46
CA GLY A 55 -17.41 -11.14 -5.14
C GLY A 55 -17.76 -9.83 -4.42
N PHE A 56 -17.30 -8.67 -4.92
CA PHE A 56 -17.72 -7.38 -4.39
C PHE A 56 -19.24 -7.21 -4.39
N ARG A 57 -19.79 -6.66 -3.31
CA ARG A 57 -21.23 -6.41 -3.14
C ARG A 57 -21.47 -5.05 -2.53
N LEU A 58 -22.61 -4.45 -2.88
CA LEU A 58 -23.17 -3.28 -2.25
C LEU A 58 -24.39 -3.67 -1.41
N PRO A 59 -24.64 -3.03 -0.25
CA PRO A 59 -23.81 -2.00 0.37
C PRO A 59 -22.48 -2.54 0.86
N HIS A 60 -21.42 -1.68 0.92
CA HIS A 60 -20.06 -2.10 1.23
C HIS A 60 -19.39 -1.18 2.26
N ILE A 61 -18.62 -1.78 3.16
CA ILE A 61 -17.75 -1.11 4.13
C ILE A 61 -16.30 -1.27 3.67
N ALA A 62 -15.65 -0.16 3.31
CA ALA A 62 -14.25 -0.17 2.90
C ALA A 62 -13.27 -0.30 4.08
N GLY A 63 -11.97 -0.26 3.79
CA GLY A 63 -10.89 -0.22 4.78
C GLY A 63 -10.13 -1.53 4.90
N MET A 64 -8.93 -1.56 4.27
CA MET A 64 -8.10 -2.75 4.20
C MET A 64 -7.18 -2.89 5.42
N ASP A 65 -6.55 -1.79 5.82
CA ASP A 65 -5.53 -1.78 6.87
C ASP A 65 -6.19 -1.57 8.23
N VAL A 66 -6.22 -2.59 9.06
CA VAL A 66 -6.93 -2.61 10.35
C VAL A 66 -6.00 -2.99 11.48
N ALA A 67 -6.08 -2.27 12.60
CA ALA A 67 -5.47 -2.64 13.87
C ALA A 67 -6.47 -2.43 15.01
N GLY A 68 -6.49 -3.34 15.97
CA GLY A 68 -7.44 -3.27 17.06
C GLY A 68 -7.26 -4.36 18.10
N THR A 69 -8.32 -4.64 18.86
CA THR A 69 -8.33 -5.64 19.90
C THR A 69 -9.35 -6.73 19.57
N VAL A 70 -9.00 -7.98 19.76
CA VAL A 70 -9.91 -9.11 19.54
C VAL A 70 -11.07 -9.04 20.53
N ALA A 71 -12.28 -8.92 20.02
CA ALA A 71 -13.53 -8.81 20.81
C ALA A 71 -14.25 -10.15 20.97
N ALA A 72 -14.16 -11.01 19.94
CA ALA A 72 -14.76 -12.34 19.96
C ALA A 72 -13.95 -13.30 19.10
N VAL A 73 -14.00 -14.58 19.42
CA VAL A 73 -13.31 -15.66 18.71
C VAL A 73 -14.29 -16.78 18.37
N GLY A 74 -14.10 -17.41 17.23
CA GLY A 74 -14.85 -18.59 16.80
C GLY A 74 -14.50 -19.84 17.61
N SER A 75 -15.37 -20.84 17.55
CA SER A 75 -15.28 -22.05 18.41
C SER A 75 -14.06 -22.94 18.11
N GLU A 76 -13.42 -22.79 16.96
CA GLU A 76 -12.23 -23.56 16.55
C GLU A 76 -10.93 -22.76 16.66
N VAL A 77 -11.01 -21.47 17.05
CA VAL A 77 -9.84 -20.60 17.22
C VAL A 77 -9.12 -20.95 18.53
N THR A 78 -7.83 -21.27 18.46
CA THR A 78 -7.01 -21.68 19.61
C THR A 78 -5.80 -20.76 19.86
N ASP A 79 -5.33 -20.07 18.84
CA ASP A 79 -4.05 -19.35 18.87
C ASP A 79 -4.23 -17.84 19.11
N VAL A 80 -5.47 -17.36 19.16
CA VAL A 80 -5.84 -15.97 19.38
C VAL A 80 -6.89 -15.90 20.48
N ALA A 81 -6.77 -14.95 21.39
CA ALA A 81 -7.69 -14.77 22.51
C ALA A 81 -8.36 -13.39 22.52
N VAL A 82 -9.53 -13.33 23.15
CA VAL A 82 -10.19 -12.04 23.43
C VAL A 82 -9.28 -11.16 24.27
N GLY A 83 -9.08 -9.92 23.85
CA GLY A 83 -8.19 -8.96 24.46
C GLY A 83 -6.82 -8.84 23.78
N ASP A 84 -6.47 -9.74 22.88
CA ASP A 84 -5.22 -9.65 22.11
C ASP A 84 -5.23 -8.41 21.20
N ARG A 85 -4.10 -7.71 21.18
CA ARG A 85 -3.87 -6.57 20.30
C ARG A 85 -3.34 -7.06 18.97
N VAL A 86 -4.04 -6.76 17.88
CA VAL A 86 -3.74 -7.36 16.57
C VAL A 86 -3.74 -6.34 15.42
N VAL A 87 -2.89 -6.60 14.44
CA VAL A 87 -2.95 -6.03 13.08
C VAL A 87 -3.45 -7.10 12.13
N VAL A 88 -4.21 -6.70 11.14
CA VAL A 88 -4.86 -7.61 10.18
C VAL A 88 -4.07 -7.67 8.88
N ASP A 89 -3.80 -8.88 8.39
CA ASP A 89 -3.43 -9.11 6.99
C ASP A 89 -4.70 -9.02 6.13
N PRO A 90 -4.84 -8.01 5.27
CA PRO A 90 -6.04 -7.86 4.46
C PRO A 90 -6.17 -8.89 3.33
N SER A 91 -5.10 -9.59 2.96
CA SER A 91 -5.10 -10.55 1.86
C SER A 91 -5.72 -11.87 2.27
N LEU A 92 -6.95 -12.16 1.88
CA LEU A 92 -7.67 -13.40 2.19
C LEU A 92 -7.27 -14.56 1.27
N ALA A 93 -6.27 -14.37 0.45
CA ALA A 93 -5.97 -15.33 -0.59
C ALA A 93 -5.01 -16.41 -0.17
N GLY A 94 -5.35 -17.60 -0.55
CA GLY A 94 -4.47 -18.72 -0.73
C GLY A 94 -4.53 -19.24 -2.15
N VAL A 95 -4.11 -18.48 -3.15
CA VAL A 95 -3.91 -19.05 -4.49
C VAL A 95 -2.55 -19.73 -4.51
N ASP A 96 -2.53 -21.02 -4.18
CA ASP A 96 -1.32 -21.83 -4.17
C ASP A 96 -0.73 -22.03 -5.59
N ASP A 97 -1.51 -21.78 -6.63
CA ASP A 97 -1.11 -22.03 -8.02
C ASP A 97 -1.54 -20.89 -8.95
N ARG A 98 -0.70 -19.86 -9.00
CA ARG A 98 -0.89 -18.69 -9.89
C ARG A 98 -0.88 -19.06 -11.37
N SER A 99 -0.41 -20.25 -11.76
CA SER A 99 -0.47 -20.73 -13.15
C SER A 99 -1.89 -20.99 -13.63
N LYS A 100 -2.84 -21.10 -12.73
CA LYS A 100 -4.27 -21.26 -13.03
C LYS A 100 -5.01 -19.95 -13.27
N LEU A 101 -4.36 -18.80 -13.03
CA LEU A 101 -4.98 -17.50 -13.21
C LEU A 101 -5.01 -17.13 -14.68
N GLY A 102 -6.20 -17.17 -15.29
CA GLY A 102 -6.40 -16.97 -16.72
C GLY A 102 -6.46 -15.50 -17.16
N GLY A 103 -6.46 -14.55 -16.23
CA GLY A 103 -6.56 -13.12 -16.52
C GLY A 103 -6.61 -12.24 -15.28
N MET A 104 -6.69 -10.91 -15.46
CA MET A 104 -6.73 -9.96 -14.35
C MET A 104 -7.92 -10.18 -13.40
N GLY A 105 -9.08 -10.57 -13.92
CA GLY A 105 -10.26 -10.88 -13.10
C GLY A 105 -10.01 -12.07 -12.18
N ASP A 106 -9.38 -13.12 -12.71
CA ASP A 106 -9.05 -14.31 -11.92
C ASP A 106 -7.98 -14.01 -10.87
N LEU A 107 -6.98 -13.18 -11.22
CA LEU A 107 -5.94 -12.79 -10.28
C LEU A 107 -6.49 -12.10 -9.02
N PHE A 108 -7.48 -11.23 -9.19
CA PHE A 108 -8.06 -10.48 -8.07
C PHE A 108 -9.33 -11.15 -7.50
N GLY A 109 -10.06 -11.92 -8.27
CA GLY A 109 -11.31 -12.57 -7.86
C GLY A 109 -11.12 -13.70 -6.85
N GLU A 110 -10.07 -14.49 -7.02
CA GLU A 110 -9.75 -15.57 -6.07
C GLU A 110 -8.96 -15.07 -4.84
N LEU A 111 -8.39 -13.87 -4.91
CA LEU A 111 -7.54 -13.36 -3.85
C LEU A 111 -8.29 -12.79 -2.65
N GLY A 112 -9.54 -12.46 -2.72
CA GLY A 112 -10.26 -11.83 -1.62
C GLY A 112 -9.42 -10.79 -0.84
N ILE A 113 -9.95 -9.63 -0.59
CA ILE A 113 -9.26 -8.61 0.22
C ILE A 113 -10.29 -8.02 1.19
N ILE A 114 -9.95 -7.98 2.47
CA ILE A 114 -10.73 -7.27 3.49
C ILE A 114 -10.85 -5.80 3.08
N GLY A 115 -12.05 -5.24 3.14
CA GLY A 115 -12.34 -3.88 2.70
C GLY A 115 -12.46 -3.71 1.19
N ALA A 116 -12.28 -4.78 0.40
CA ALA A 116 -12.44 -4.75 -1.05
C ALA A 116 -13.49 -5.76 -1.56
N ASN A 117 -13.34 -7.06 -1.34
CA ASN A 117 -14.38 -8.06 -1.67
C ASN A 117 -15.38 -8.25 -0.55
N VAL A 118 -14.92 -8.17 0.68
CA VAL A 118 -15.71 -8.29 1.91
C VAL A 118 -15.62 -7.00 2.71
N ASP A 119 -16.53 -6.80 3.65
CA ASP A 119 -16.55 -5.64 4.51
C ASP A 119 -15.24 -5.49 5.32
N GLY A 120 -14.80 -4.26 5.47
CA GLY A 120 -13.52 -3.90 6.07
C GLY A 120 -13.62 -3.06 7.34
N GLY A 121 -12.54 -2.35 7.62
CA GLY A 121 -12.29 -1.66 8.88
C GLY A 121 -12.83 -0.23 9.00
N TYR A 122 -13.60 0.29 8.04
CA TYR A 122 -14.28 1.57 8.24
C TYR A 122 -15.52 1.37 9.12
N ALA A 123 -15.32 0.73 10.26
CA ALA A 123 -16.34 0.34 11.22
C ALA A 123 -15.76 0.22 12.64
N GLU A 124 -16.62 0.17 13.64
CA GLU A 124 -16.22 -0.13 15.02
C GLU A 124 -15.71 -1.58 15.18
N ARG A 125 -16.16 -2.50 14.31
CA ARG A 125 -15.77 -3.92 14.32
C ARG A 125 -15.51 -4.46 12.93
N CYS A 126 -14.52 -5.35 12.82
CA CYS A 126 -14.17 -6.03 11.58
C CYS A 126 -14.10 -7.54 11.82
N LEU A 127 -14.74 -8.31 10.91
CA LEU A 127 -14.70 -9.77 10.92
C LEU A 127 -13.54 -10.23 10.05
N VAL A 128 -12.66 -11.06 10.60
CA VAL A 128 -11.47 -11.56 9.89
C VAL A 128 -11.19 -13.01 10.26
N PRO A 129 -10.61 -13.84 9.36
CA PRO A 129 -10.12 -15.16 9.74
C PRO A 129 -9.01 -15.06 10.80
N ALA A 130 -9.01 -15.95 11.79
CA ALA A 130 -8.02 -15.93 12.87
C ALA A 130 -6.58 -16.10 12.34
N SER A 131 -6.38 -16.78 11.20
CA SER A 131 -5.09 -16.93 10.54
C SER A 131 -4.52 -15.64 9.94
N HIS A 132 -5.32 -14.57 9.87
CA HIS A 132 -4.95 -13.29 9.26
C HIS A 132 -4.71 -12.17 10.30
N VAL A 133 -4.61 -12.52 11.58
CA VAL A 133 -4.26 -11.56 12.63
C VAL A 133 -2.87 -11.83 13.19
N TYR A 134 -2.12 -10.75 13.40
CA TYR A 134 -0.77 -10.78 13.93
C TYR A 134 -0.69 -9.92 15.19
N ALA A 135 -0.01 -10.44 16.22
CA ALA A 135 0.13 -9.72 17.48
C ALA A 135 0.87 -8.40 17.32
N ILE A 136 0.35 -7.35 17.97
CA ILE A 136 1.01 -6.04 18.06
C ILE A 136 1.86 -6.03 19.32
N PRO A 137 3.17 -5.73 19.24
CA PRO A 137 4.04 -5.64 20.39
C PRO A 137 3.59 -4.59 21.42
N ASP A 138 3.94 -4.82 22.69
CA ASP A 138 3.74 -3.84 23.73
C ASP A 138 4.45 -2.52 23.38
N GLY A 139 3.76 -1.39 23.62
CA GLY A 139 4.28 -0.07 23.33
C GLY A 139 4.02 0.45 21.89
N MET A 140 3.72 -0.40 20.92
CA MET A 140 3.30 0.05 19.60
C MET A 140 1.83 0.50 19.64
N THR A 141 1.52 1.67 19.08
CA THR A 141 0.13 2.16 19.00
C THR A 141 -0.61 1.46 17.85
N PHE A 142 -1.94 1.45 17.92
CA PHE A 142 -2.76 0.88 16.85
C PHE A 142 -2.64 1.65 15.54
N GLU A 143 -2.49 2.98 15.62
CA GLU A 143 -2.26 3.81 14.44
C GLU A 143 -0.95 3.41 13.73
N HIS A 144 0.11 3.15 14.51
CA HIS A 144 1.37 2.68 13.94
C HIS A 144 1.17 1.32 13.25
N ALA A 145 0.55 0.37 13.94
CA ALA A 145 0.30 -0.96 13.38
C ALA A 145 -0.56 -0.90 12.10
N ALA A 146 -1.61 -0.06 12.09
CA ALA A 146 -2.49 0.09 10.91
C ALA A 146 -1.79 0.73 9.69
N THR A 147 -0.64 1.39 9.83
CA THR A 147 0.10 1.92 8.67
C THR A 147 0.86 0.85 7.90
N PHE A 148 1.06 -0.32 8.52
CA PHE A 148 1.96 -1.35 8.01
C PHE A 148 1.41 -2.12 6.81
N PRO A 149 0.20 -2.77 6.84
CA PRO A 149 -0.12 -3.87 5.95
C PRO A 149 0.09 -3.55 4.48
N THR A 150 -0.78 -2.75 3.88
CA THR A 150 -0.71 -2.47 2.44
C THR A 150 0.60 -1.79 2.03
N CYS A 151 1.09 -0.83 2.83
CA CYS A 151 2.23 -0.01 2.40
C CYS A 151 3.56 -0.77 2.44
N PHE A 152 3.86 -1.44 3.53
CA PHE A 152 5.15 -2.13 3.68
C PHE A 152 5.20 -3.40 2.86
N LEU A 153 4.09 -4.14 2.77
CA LEU A 153 4.04 -5.36 1.97
C LEU A 153 4.12 -5.08 0.47
N THR A 154 3.36 -4.10 -0.03
CA THR A 154 3.48 -3.67 -1.44
C THR A 154 4.91 -3.22 -1.76
N ALA A 155 5.52 -2.43 -0.88
CA ALA A 155 6.87 -1.94 -1.09
C ALA A 155 7.91 -3.07 -1.03
N ALA A 156 7.81 -3.99 -0.05
CA ALA A 156 8.73 -5.11 0.10
C ALA A 156 8.65 -6.05 -1.11
N HIS A 157 7.44 -6.46 -1.49
CA HIS A 157 7.20 -7.32 -2.65
C HIS A 157 7.75 -6.70 -3.94
N ALA A 158 7.42 -5.44 -4.22
CA ALA A 158 7.88 -4.77 -5.43
C ALA A 158 9.40 -4.55 -5.47
N LEU A 159 10.03 -4.22 -4.34
CA LEU A 159 11.47 -3.98 -4.28
C LEU A 159 12.27 -5.27 -4.36
N PHE A 160 11.89 -6.31 -3.62
CA PHE A 160 12.72 -7.47 -3.39
C PHE A 160 12.27 -8.70 -4.20
N ASP A 161 10.99 -9.06 -4.18
CA ASP A 161 10.51 -10.25 -4.88
C ASP A 161 10.39 -10.05 -6.39
N VAL A 162 9.84 -8.90 -6.80
CA VAL A 162 9.69 -8.57 -8.22
C VAL A 162 10.94 -7.89 -8.78
N GLY A 163 11.45 -6.91 -8.03
CA GLY A 163 12.51 -6.03 -8.45
C GLY A 163 13.91 -6.58 -8.20
N ASP A 164 14.10 -7.57 -7.33
CA ASP A 164 15.40 -8.14 -6.97
C ASP A 164 16.42 -7.06 -6.58
N LEU A 165 15.99 -6.09 -5.74
CA LEU A 165 16.84 -5.00 -5.28
C LEU A 165 17.89 -5.54 -4.31
N THR A 166 19.17 -5.25 -4.59
CA THR A 166 20.31 -5.68 -3.80
C THR A 166 21.12 -4.53 -3.23
N ALA A 167 21.89 -4.83 -2.18
CA ALA A 167 22.78 -3.85 -1.57
C ALA A 167 23.77 -3.26 -2.58
N GLY A 168 24.01 -1.94 -2.50
CA GLY A 168 24.89 -1.20 -3.40
C GLY A 168 24.25 -0.71 -4.69
N GLU A 169 23.02 -1.15 -5.02
CA GLU A 169 22.27 -0.60 -6.16
C GLU A 169 21.70 0.79 -5.87
N THR A 170 21.35 1.50 -6.93
CA THR A 170 20.63 2.77 -6.87
C THR A 170 19.16 2.56 -7.25
N VAL A 171 18.24 3.09 -6.46
CA VAL A 171 16.81 3.05 -6.76
C VAL A 171 16.19 4.45 -6.76
N LEU A 172 15.40 4.75 -7.78
CA LEU A 172 14.59 5.95 -7.88
C LEU A 172 13.16 5.63 -7.47
N ILE A 173 12.66 6.29 -6.42
CA ILE A 173 11.32 6.09 -5.87
C ILE A 173 10.48 7.34 -6.13
N HIS A 174 9.36 7.18 -6.82
CA HIS A 174 8.45 8.28 -7.12
C HIS A 174 7.44 8.56 -6.00
N ALA A 175 6.89 9.80 -6.01
CA ALA A 175 5.84 10.26 -5.11
C ALA A 175 6.14 9.98 -3.63
N ALA A 176 7.30 10.44 -3.15
CA ALA A 176 7.83 10.18 -1.80
C ALA A 176 6.87 10.45 -0.63
N GLY A 177 5.83 11.27 -0.85
CA GLY A 177 4.78 11.51 0.16
C GLY A 177 3.71 10.41 0.25
N SER A 178 3.71 9.43 -0.65
CA SER A 178 2.79 8.29 -0.55
C SER A 178 3.20 7.34 0.60
N GLY A 179 2.23 6.74 1.27
CA GLY A 179 2.51 5.73 2.30
C GLY A 179 3.37 4.57 1.77
N VAL A 180 3.11 4.09 0.55
CA VAL A 180 3.95 3.04 -0.08
C VAL A 180 5.36 3.54 -0.34
N SER A 181 5.55 4.78 -0.78
CA SER A 181 6.88 5.33 -1.01
C SER A 181 7.64 5.62 0.27
N THR A 182 6.97 6.05 1.35
CA THR A 182 7.62 6.22 2.66
C THR A 182 8.14 4.89 3.20
N ALA A 183 7.43 3.79 2.97
CA ALA A 183 7.87 2.44 3.28
C ALA A 183 9.02 1.99 2.35
N ALA A 184 8.87 2.19 1.03
CA ALA A 184 9.87 1.79 0.03
C ALA A 184 11.23 2.48 0.24
N ILE A 185 11.23 3.78 0.58
CA ILE A 185 12.48 4.51 0.90
C ILE A 185 13.21 3.82 2.04
N GLN A 186 12.53 3.56 3.15
CA GLN A 186 13.13 2.98 4.35
C GLN A 186 13.58 1.54 4.12
N LEU A 187 12.77 0.73 3.46
CA LEU A 187 13.09 -0.66 3.13
C LEU A 187 14.34 -0.75 2.23
N ALA A 188 14.41 0.10 1.20
CA ALA A 188 15.56 0.14 0.29
C ALA A 188 16.84 0.62 0.99
N VAL A 189 16.75 1.65 1.85
CA VAL A 189 17.88 2.12 2.66
C VAL A 189 18.36 1.03 3.60
N ALA A 190 17.45 0.36 4.31
CA ALA A 190 17.79 -0.73 5.23
C ALA A 190 18.40 -1.95 4.50
N ALA A 191 18.09 -2.13 3.21
CA ALA A 191 18.70 -3.15 2.36
C ALA A 191 20.09 -2.72 1.81
N GLY A 192 20.56 -1.52 2.11
CA GLY A 192 21.87 -1.02 1.66
C GLY A 192 21.87 -0.44 0.24
N ALA A 193 20.71 -0.10 -0.31
CA ALA A 193 20.60 0.60 -1.58
C ALA A 193 20.75 2.12 -1.41
N THR A 194 21.22 2.80 -2.44
CA THR A 194 21.20 4.27 -2.50
C THR A 194 19.86 4.72 -3.07
N VAL A 195 19.08 5.45 -2.27
CA VAL A 195 17.74 5.87 -2.64
C VAL A 195 17.74 7.31 -3.15
N TYR A 196 17.21 7.51 -4.35
CA TYR A 196 16.80 8.81 -4.87
C TYR A 196 15.28 8.90 -4.87
N ALA A 197 14.70 10.04 -4.49
CA ALA A 197 13.24 10.13 -4.41
C ALA A 197 12.72 11.39 -5.11
N THR A 198 11.51 11.29 -5.69
CA THR A 198 10.83 12.46 -6.26
C THR A 198 9.53 12.75 -5.51
N ALA A 199 9.21 14.03 -5.41
CA ALA A 199 7.94 14.49 -4.85
C ALA A 199 7.42 15.73 -5.59
N GLY A 200 6.16 16.08 -5.38
CA GLY A 200 5.53 17.23 -6.03
C GLY A 200 5.73 18.56 -5.30
N THR A 201 6.43 18.60 -4.16
CA THR A 201 6.73 19.82 -3.38
C THR A 201 8.09 19.69 -2.69
N ASP A 202 8.73 20.83 -2.43
CA ASP A 202 10.03 20.87 -1.74
C ASP A 202 9.93 20.40 -0.29
N ASP A 203 8.81 20.65 0.40
CA ASP A 203 8.55 20.15 1.75
C ASP A 203 8.56 18.60 1.76
N LYS A 204 7.86 17.96 0.83
CA LYS A 204 7.87 16.50 0.72
C LYS A 204 9.25 15.95 0.34
N CYS A 205 10.02 16.70 -0.46
CA CYS A 205 11.41 16.37 -0.76
C CYS A 205 12.25 16.37 0.52
N ALA A 206 12.15 17.41 1.35
CA ALA A 206 12.86 17.51 2.61
C ALA A 206 12.53 16.35 3.56
N ARG A 207 11.25 16.03 3.71
CA ARG A 207 10.81 14.89 4.55
C ARG A 207 11.29 13.53 4.02
N ALA A 208 11.42 13.37 2.70
CA ALA A 208 11.98 12.14 2.14
C ALA A 208 13.47 11.96 2.47
N LEU A 209 14.24 13.05 2.57
CA LEU A 209 15.62 13.01 3.07
C LEU A 209 15.69 12.53 4.52
N GLU A 210 14.74 12.94 5.37
CA GLU A 210 14.66 12.49 6.79
C GLU A 210 14.39 10.98 6.88
N LEU A 211 13.72 10.38 5.87
CA LEU A 211 13.49 8.94 5.78
C LEU A 211 14.71 8.16 5.22
N GLY A 212 15.79 8.86 4.87
CA GLY A 212 17.04 8.24 4.42
C GLY A 212 17.29 8.31 2.91
N ALA A 213 16.47 9.01 2.12
CA ALA A 213 16.81 9.25 0.72
C ALA A 213 18.13 10.05 0.60
N ALA A 214 19.02 9.63 -0.27
CA ALA A 214 20.33 10.27 -0.48
C ALA A 214 20.20 11.60 -1.23
N ALA A 215 19.20 11.72 -2.10
CA ALA A 215 18.87 12.96 -2.81
C ALA A 215 17.39 12.95 -3.21
N THR A 216 16.83 14.16 -3.38
CA THR A 216 15.42 14.34 -3.76
C THR A 216 15.25 15.37 -4.85
N LEU A 217 14.19 15.25 -5.65
CA LEU A 217 13.81 16.19 -6.70
C LEU A 217 12.34 16.54 -6.63
N ASN A 218 12.04 17.83 -6.70
CA ASN A 218 10.68 18.29 -6.99
C ASN A 218 10.38 18.07 -8.49
N ASN A 219 9.61 17.03 -8.79
CA ASN A 219 9.30 16.61 -10.16
C ASN A 219 8.34 17.53 -10.93
N ARG A 220 7.81 18.57 -10.27
CA ARG A 220 7.03 19.62 -10.95
C ARG A 220 7.93 20.68 -11.58
N THR A 221 9.14 20.83 -11.10
CA THR A 221 10.09 21.87 -11.52
C THR A 221 11.37 21.33 -12.13
N GLY A 222 11.68 20.07 -11.91
CA GLY A 222 12.91 19.43 -12.38
C GLY A 222 12.69 18.32 -13.39
N ASP A 223 13.70 18.06 -14.22
CA ASP A 223 13.75 16.93 -15.15
C ASP A 223 14.28 15.69 -14.43
N VAL A 224 13.39 14.72 -14.20
CA VAL A 224 13.69 13.49 -13.46
C VAL A 224 14.80 12.66 -14.12
N ALA A 225 14.76 12.52 -15.45
CA ALA A 225 15.73 11.69 -16.16
C ALA A 225 17.13 12.34 -16.16
N ALA A 226 17.20 13.63 -16.45
CA ALA A 226 18.47 14.38 -16.44
C ALA A 226 19.10 14.38 -15.03
N TRP A 227 18.28 14.63 -13.99
CA TRP A 227 18.72 14.64 -12.60
C TRP A 227 19.24 13.26 -12.14
N ALA A 228 18.53 12.17 -12.44
CA ALA A 228 18.98 10.82 -12.09
C ALA A 228 20.30 10.45 -12.78
N ARG A 229 20.46 10.90 -14.03
CA ARG A 229 21.71 10.74 -14.79
C ARG A 229 22.86 11.53 -14.18
N GLU A 230 22.62 12.77 -13.77
CA GLU A 230 23.63 13.60 -13.10
C GLU A 230 24.15 12.92 -11.82
N LEU A 231 23.24 12.45 -10.95
CA LEU A 231 23.60 11.79 -9.69
C LEU A 231 24.40 10.49 -9.89
N THR A 232 24.21 9.84 -11.02
CA THR A 232 24.87 8.57 -11.36
C THR A 232 26.03 8.72 -12.35
N ALA A 233 26.57 9.93 -12.52
CA ALA A 233 27.63 10.26 -13.48
C ALA A 233 27.32 9.74 -14.92
N GLY A 234 26.08 9.80 -15.33
CA GLY A 234 25.60 9.36 -16.64
C GLY A 234 25.20 7.89 -16.73
N ALA A 235 25.47 7.07 -15.72
CA ALA A 235 25.17 5.63 -15.75
C ALA A 235 23.66 5.33 -15.72
N GLY A 236 22.88 6.16 -15.04
CA GLY A 236 21.45 5.91 -14.73
C GLY A 236 21.27 4.99 -13.52
N VAL A 237 20.05 4.96 -12.97
CA VAL A 237 19.73 4.14 -11.80
C VAL A 237 19.52 2.66 -12.17
N ASN A 238 19.74 1.76 -11.21
CA ASN A 238 19.53 0.33 -11.40
C ASN A 238 18.03 -0.02 -11.42
N MET A 239 17.22 0.69 -10.62
CA MET A 239 15.81 0.42 -10.48
C MET A 239 15.00 1.71 -10.40
N VAL A 240 13.78 1.69 -10.93
CA VAL A 240 12.73 2.68 -10.66
C VAL A 240 11.56 1.96 -10.00
N PHE A 241 11.13 2.46 -8.86
CA PHE A 241 9.89 2.04 -8.19
C PHE A 241 8.79 3.05 -8.52
N ASP A 242 7.79 2.62 -9.27
CA ASP A 242 6.73 3.47 -9.81
C ASP A 242 5.34 2.98 -9.44
N HIS A 243 4.56 3.83 -8.83
CA HIS A 243 3.11 3.69 -8.65
C HIS A 243 2.34 4.93 -9.15
N VAL A 244 3.03 5.79 -9.90
CA VAL A 244 2.47 7.02 -10.47
C VAL A 244 1.88 6.73 -11.86
N GLY A 245 2.59 5.98 -12.69
CA GLY A 245 2.15 5.60 -14.02
C GLY A 245 2.33 6.71 -15.05
N THR A 246 1.28 7.03 -15.81
CA THR A 246 1.30 7.86 -17.02
C THR A 246 2.25 9.07 -16.96
N ALA A 247 2.20 9.86 -15.90
CA ALA A 247 2.94 11.13 -15.82
C ALA A 247 4.46 10.95 -15.72
N LEU A 248 4.94 9.88 -15.13
CA LEU A 248 6.37 9.65 -14.86
C LEU A 248 6.96 8.43 -15.58
N PHE A 249 6.16 7.66 -16.29
CA PHE A 249 6.60 6.43 -16.95
C PHE A 249 7.74 6.67 -17.98
N GLY A 250 7.57 7.63 -18.86
CA GLY A 250 8.60 8.00 -19.86
C GLY A 250 9.90 8.50 -19.22
N PRO A 251 9.86 9.52 -18.34
CA PRO A 251 11.01 9.94 -17.55
C PRO A 251 11.70 8.82 -16.78
N SER A 252 10.93 7.90 -16.20
CA SER A 252 11.44 6.73 -15.48
C SER A 252 12.29 5.83 -16.37
N LEU A 253 11.83 5.53 -17.59
CA LEU A 253 12.60 4.72 -18.53
C LEU A 253 13.93 5.36 -18.89
N PHE A 254 13.98 6.68 -19.10
CA PHE A 254 15.23 7.39 -19.41
C PHE A 254 16.15 7.60 -18.19
N ALA A 255 15.62 7.52 -16.97
CA ALA A 255 16.42 7.54 -15.75
C ALA A 255 17.21 6.24 -15.53
N LEU A 256 16.72 5.10 -16.05
CA LEU A 256 17.35 3.80 -15.90
C LEU A 256 18.70 3.70 -16.61
N GLY A 257 19.62 2.97 -16.02
CA GLY A 257 20.88 2.55 -16.62
C GLY A 257 20.76 1.29 -17.46
N VAL A 258 21.91 0.81 -17.97
CA VAL A 258 22.00 -0.48 -18.69
C VAL A 258 21.57 -1.61 -17.77
N HIS A 259 20.69 -2.50 -18.28
CA HIS A 259 20.05 -3.59 -17.54
C HIS A 259 19.19 -3.13 -16.35
N GLY A 260 18.84 -1.85 -16.30
CA GLY A 260 17.92 -1.31 -15.30
C GLY A 260 16.51 -1.86 -15.42
N ARG A 261 15.73 -1.75 -14.34
CA ARG A 261 14.37 -2.24 -14.28
C ARG A 261 13.40 -1.20 -13.70
N LEU A 262 12.26 -1.04 -14.36
CA LEU A 262 11.12 -0.31 -13.84
C LEU A 262 10.16 -1.31 -13.24
N VAL A 263 9.86 -1.18 -11.95
CA VAL A 263 8.85 -1.97 -11.24
C VAL A 263 7.65 -1.08 -10.99
N ASN A 264 6.52 -1.45 -11.60
CA ASN A 264 5.27 -0.71 -11.47
C ASN A 264 4.30 -1.47 -10.57
N CYS A 265 3.82 -0.80 -9.52
CA CYS A 265 2.82 -1.31 -8.58
C CYS A 265 1.59 -0.39 -8.49
N GLY A 266 1.37 0.50 -9.45
CA GLY A 266 0.21 1.39 -9.46
C GLY A 266 0.23 2.43 -10.57
N ASN A 267 -0.90 3.15 -10.69
CA ASN A 267 -1.20 4.05 -11.80
C ASN A 267 -1.94 5.33 -11.35
N SER A 268 -1.49 5.94 -10.24
CA SER A 268 -2.22 7.04 -9.58
C SER A 268 -2.41 8.30 -10.43
N SER A 269 -1.64 8.48 -11.53
CA SER A 269 -1.79 9.58 -12.49
C SER A 269 -2.46 9.18 -13.80
N GLY A 270 -2.77 7.91 -13.98
CA GLY A 270 -3.38 7.36 -15.19
C GLY A 270 -2.84 6.00 -15.55
N ASP A 271 -3.59 5.25 -16.33
CA ASP A 271 -3.38 3.84 -16.68
C ASP A 271 -2.68 3.63 -18.03
N GLU A 272 -2.69 4.65 -18.88
CA GLU A 272 -2.02 4.59 -20.17
C GLU A 272 -0.56 5.02 -20.09
N ALA A 273 0.35 4.22 -20.66
CA ALA A 273 1.76 4.55 -20.73
C ALA A 273 2.33 4.30 -22.13
N THR A 274 3.24 5.16 -22.55
CA THR A 274 3.91 5.05 -23.85
C THR A 274 5.40 4.79 -23.62
N ILE A 275 5.97 3.81 -24.33
CA ILE A 275 7.43 3.60 -24.38
C ILE A 275 8.01 4.64 -25.33
N PRO A 276 8.76 5.64 -24.82
CA PRO A 276 9.19 6.77 -25.67
C PRO A 276 10.26 6.39 -26.69
N SER A 277 10.99 5.29 -26.47
CA SER A 277 12.01 4.79 -27.38
C SER A 277 12.22 3.29 -27.25
N LEU A 278 11.80 2.55 -28.27
CA LEU A 278 12.08 1.11 -28.35
C LEU A 278 13.60 0.87 -28.52
N GLY A 279 14.30 1.75 -29.28
CA GLY A 279 15.74 1.66 -29.45
C GLY A 279 16.48 1.74 -28.12
N TYR A 280 16.10 2.71 -27.26
CA TYR A 280 16.67 2.82 -25.92
C TYR A 280 16.36 1.59 -25.06
N LEU A 281 15.11 1.12 -25.07
CA LEU A 281 14.65 -0.05 -24.31
C LEU A 281 15.52 -1.29 -24.61
N PHE A 282 15.63 -1.66 -25.91
CA PHE A 282 16.33 -2.91 -26.25
C PHE A 282 17.86 -2.79 -26.21
N HIS A 283 18.45 -1.65 -26.64
CA HIS A 283 19.90 -1.46 -26.57
C HIS A 283 20.43 -1.43 -25.13
N SER A 284 19.65 -0.87 -24.21
CA SER A 284 20.02 -0.82 -22.79
C SER A 284 19.59 -2.05 -22.00
N GLY A 285 18.87 -2.98 -22.60
CA GLY A 285 18.40 -4.20 -21.94
C GLY A 285 17.46 -3.92 -20.76
N ILE A 286 16.66 -2.84 -20.82
CA ILE A 286 15.75 -2.43 -19.77
C ILE A 286 14.61 -3.45 -19.62
N LYS A 287 14.23 -3.72 -18.37
CA LYS A 287 13.07 -4.53 -18.02
C LYS A 287 11.94 -3.63 -17.51
N ILE A 288 10.70 -3.96 -17.88
CA ILE A 288 9.49 -3.37 -17.32
C ILE A 288 8.73 -4.52 -16.63
N LEU A 289 8.54 -4.39 -15.33
CA LEU A 289 7.99 -5.42 -14.46
C LEU A 289 6.72 -4.91 -13.79
N GLY A 290 5.65 -5.68 -13.85
CA GLY A 290 4.47 -5.45 -13.03
C GLY A 290 4.65 -6.12 -11.66
N SER A 291 4.32 -5.40 -10.60
CA SER A 291 4.27 -5.95 -9.26
C SER A 291 2.85 -6.38 -8.96
N ASP A 292 2.64 -7.68 -8.91
CA ASP A 292 1.40 -8.31 -8.48
C ASP A 292 1.22 -8.21 -6.94
N PRO A 293 0.09 -8.65 -6.38
CA PRO A 293 -0.10 -8.68 -4.94
C PRO A 293 0.94 -9.54 -4.22
N TYR A 294 1.36 -9.10 -3.02
CA TYR A 294 2.26 -9.89 -2.18
C TYR A 294 1.66 -11.26 -1.81
N ARG A 295 2.50 -12.20 -1.44
CA ARG A 295 2.10 -13.56 -1.03
C ARG A 295 1.85 -13.61 0.47
N PRO A 296 0.92 -14.47 0.95
CA PRO A 296 0.62 -14.60 2.38
C PRO A 296 1.85 -14.84 3.27
N GLU A 297 2.81 -15.62 2.78
CA GLU A 297 4.04 -15.93 3.51
C GLU A 297 4.98 -14.73 3.70
N GLU A 298 4.78 -13.64 2.97
CA GLU A 298 5.60 -12.42 3.09
C GLU A 298 5.20 -11.56 4.29
N PHE A 299 3.94 -11.66 4.76
CA PHE A 299 3.44 -10.81 5.85
C PHE A 299 4.27 -10.97 7.13
N GLY A 300 4.39 -12.17 7.64
CA GLY A 300 5.05 -12.44 8.92
C GLY A 300 6.49 -11.91 8.98
N PRO A 301 7.37 -12.27 8.04
CA PRO A 301 8.76 -11.76 8.02
C PRO A 301 8.88 -10.25 7.93
N VAL A 302 8.06 -9.57 7.11
CA VAL A 302 8.11 -8.11 6.98
C VAL A 302 7.52 -7.43 8.22
N TRP A 303 6.44 -8.00 8.81
CA TRP A 303 5.87 -7.55 10.07
C TRP A 303 6.87 -7.64 11.22
N GLN A 304 7.56 -8.79 11.35
CA GLN A 304 8.57 -8.95 12.40
C GLN A 304 9.65 -7.87 12.30
N ARG A 305 10.15 -7.62 11.10
CA ARG A 305 11.15 -6.58 10.85
C ARG A 305 10.64 -5.18 11.19
N PHE A 306 9.37 -4.91 10.90
CA PHE A 306 8.72 -3.65 11.30
C PHE A 306 8.62 -3.53 12.83
N CYS A 307 8.27 -4.62 13.53
CA CYS A 307 8.20 -4.65 15.00
C CYS A 307 9.55 -4.45 15.68
N ASP A 308 10.65 -4.89 15.05
CA ASP A 308 12.01 -4.73 15.57
C ASP A 308 12.48 -3.26 15.60
N GLY A 309 11.65 -2.34 15.11
CA GLY A 309 11.89 -0.89 15.19
C GLY A 309 12.79 -0.34 14.08
N ASP A 310 12.99 -1.09 13.01
CA ASP A 310 13.82 -0.68 11.88
C ASP A 310 13.23 0.50 11.08
N PHE A 311 11.94 0.80 11.24
CA PHE A 311 11.21 1.74 10.40
C PHE A 311 10.46 2.82 11.18
N GLN A 312 10.49 4.04 10.65
CA GLN A 312 9.67 5.14 11.14
C GLN A 312 8.26 5.02 10.59
N VAL A 313 7.30 5.18 11.47
CA VAL A 313 5.89 5.26 11.07
C VAL A 313 5.53 6.69 10.71
N VAL A 314 4.97 6.86 9.52
CA VAL A 314 4.59 8.17 9.00
C VAL A 314 3.07 8.27 8.94
N VAL A 315 2.47 8.81 10.01
CA VAL A 315 1.06 9.21 10.04
C VAL A 315 0.95 10.68 9.68
N ASP A 316 0.21 10.98 8.60
CA ASP A 316 -0.06 12.36 8.18
C ASP A 316 -1.14 13.00 9.03
N SER A 317 -2.25 12.31 9.21
CA SER A 317 -3.41 12.81 9.95
C SER A 317 -4.30 11.68 10.45
N VAL A 318 -5.06 12.01 11.50
CA VAL A 318 -6.05 11.12 12.10
C VAL A 318 -7.41 11.80 12.07
N PHE A 319 -8.42 11.10 11.58
CA PHE A 319 -9.80 11.54 11.53
C PHE A 319 -10.70 10.61 12.35
N PRO A 320 -11.80 11.11 12.95
CA PRO A 320 -12.82 10.23 13.48
C PRO A 320 -13.49 9.46 12.33
N LEU A 321 -14.00 8.28 12.59
CA LEU A 321 -14.62 7.41 11.58
C LEU A 321 -15.75 8.13 10.82
N GLU A 322 -16.58 8.92 11.49
CA GLU A 322 -17.66 9.69 10.88
C GLU A 322 -17.18 10.72 9.84
N ALA A 323 -15.91 11.12 9.89
CA ALA A 323 -15.28 12.04 8.93
C ALA A 323 -14.52 11.33 7.80
N ALA A 324 -14.83 10.07 7.51
CA ALA A 324 -14.16 9.28 6.46
C ALA A 324 -14.24 9.94 5.07
N ALA A 325 -15.33 10.66 4.76
CA ALA A 325 -15.45 11.43 3.52
C ALA A 325 -14.37 12.54 3.44
N ASP A 326 -14.16 13.29 4.51
CA ASP A 326 -13.12 14.35 4.59
C ASP A 326 -11.71 13.74 4.51
N ALA A 327 -11.49 12.61 5.16
CA ALA A 327 -10.23 11.87 5.07
C ALA A 327 -9.93 11.43 3.63
N GLN A 328 -10.93 10.94 2.90
CA GLN A 328 -10.77 10.59 1.48
C GLN A 328 -10.60 11.83 0.59
N HIS A 329 -11.25 12.95 0.87
CA HIS A 329 -10.97 14.22 0.18
C HIS A 329 -9.53 14.66 0.38
N LYS A 330 -9.00 14.55 1.60
CA LYS A 330 -7.59 14.84 1.88
C LYS A 330 -6.65 13.91 1.10
N LEU A 331 -6.93 12.61 1.06
CA LEU A 331 -6.15 11.66 0.27
C LEU A 331 -6.13 12.02 -1.22
N LEU A 332 -7.27 12.44 -1.77
CA LEU A 332 -7.41 12.84 -3.17
C LEU A 332 -6.74 14.18 -3.50
N SER A 333 -6.59 15.09 -2.55
CA SER A 333 -5.90 16.37 -2.74
C SER A 333 -4.40 16.20 -3.05
N ASN A 334 -3.83 15.02 -2.78
CA ASN A 334 -2.39 14.75 -2.81
C ASN A 334 -1.57 15.62 -1.83
N ASP A 335 -2.20 16.29 -0.88
CA ASP A 335 -1.53 17.01 0.21
C ASP A 335 -1.39 16.11 1.44
N VAL A 336 -0.70 15.00 1.25
CA VAL A 336 -0.49 13.95 2.25
C VAL A 336 0.98 13.52 2.21
N PHE A 337 1.55 13.24 3.40
CA PHE A 337 2.84 12.59 3.52
C PHE A 337 2.76 11.45 4.53
N GLY A 338 2.69 10.21 4.04
CA GLY A 338 2.44 9.01 4.84
C GLY A 338 0.99 8.54 4.76
N LYS A 339 0.46 8.04 5.87
CA LYS A 339 -0.88 7.44 5.97
C LYS A 339 -1.87 8.35 6.67
N ILE A 340 -3.13 8.29 6.23
CA ILE A 340 -4.28 8.87 6.94
C ILE A 340 -4.97 7.75 7.70
N ILE A 341 -5.33 8.00 8.94
CA ILE A 341 -5.95 7.04 9.86
C ILE A 341 -7.37 7.47 10.20
N LEU A 342 -8.29 6.51 10.23
CA LEU A 342 -9.62 6.64 10.85
C LEU A 342 -9.61 6.00 12.23
N ARG A 343 -10.26 6.64 13.20
CA ARG A 343 -10.56 6.09 14.52
C ARG A 343 -12.08 5.98 14.68
N PRO A 344 -12.60 4.80 14.95
CA PRO A 344 -13.98 4.60 15.34
C PRO A 344 -14.37 5.32 16.63
#